data_6ed892d31d72b5b88ebca406562198e5
#
_entry.id   6ed892d31d72b5b88ebca406562198e5
#
_cell.length_a   1.000
_cell.length_b   1.000
_cell.length_c   1.000
_cell.angle_alpha   90.00
_cell.angle_beta   90.00
_cell.angle_gamma   90.00
#
_symmetry.space_group_name_H-M   'P 1'
#
loop_
_entity.id
_entity.type
_entity.pdbx_description
1 polymer ?
#
loop_
_entity_poly.entity_id
_entity_poly.type
_entity_poly.pdbx_seq_one_letter_code
_entity_poly.pdbx_strand_id
1 'polypeptide(L)'
;MYKKYLFIGALGCLSVQGFSQTKPTPKKPAVKTASKTAVKATVLKTRLDSVSYGIGVSIAGNLKAQGLENVNTTILAKAIQDALKDHPLILSKDQCDMSISNYLQQLKADKVAKNREAGLKFLAENKTKPGVVTLPDGLQYLVLKEGTGPKPTINDKVKTHYHGTLIDGTVFDSSVDRGEPISFPVGGVIKGWTEALQLMPVG
;
A
#
# COMPACT_ATOMS: atom_id res chain seq x y z
N MET A 1 21.89 -18.36 -16.13
CA MET A 1 20.52 -18.93 -16.11
C MET A 1 19.86 -18.51 -14.81
N TYR A 2 18.89 -17.62 -14.87
CA TYR A 2 18.32 -17.02 -13.67
C TYR A 2 17.15 -17.89 -13.18
N LYS A 3 17.24 -18.36 -11.94
CA LYS A 3 16.21 -19.19 -11.32
C LYS A 3 15.30 -18.34 -10.45
N LYS A 4 13.98 -18.47 -10.64
CA LYS A 4 12.98 -17.69 -9.95
C LYS A 4 12.49 -18.45 -8.71
N TYR A 5 12.65 -17.84 -7.54
CA TYR A 5 12.00 -18.29 -6.32
C TYR A 5 10.92 -17.26 -5.96
N LEU A 6 9.77 -17.74 -5.58
CA LEU A 6 8.69 -16.88 -5.09
C LEU A 6 8.66 -16.96 -3.58
N PHE A 7 8.92 -15.84 -2.92
CA PHE A 7 8.75 -15.70 -1.49
C PHE A 7 7.35 -15.22 -1.17
N ILE A 8 6.70 -15.92 -0.27
CA ILE A 8 5.42 -15.51 0.27
C ILE A 8 5.63 -15.23 1.74
N GLY A 9 6.12 -14.05 2.06
CA GLY A 9 6.19 -13.57 3.44
C GLY A 9 4.83 -13.04 3.90
N ALA A 10 4.72 -12.61 5.15
CA ALA A 10 3.52 -11.96 5.68
C ALA A 10 3.09 -10.68 4.93
N LEU A 11 3.88 -10.26 3.94
CA LEU A 11 3.59 -9.26 2.91
C LEU A 11 3.65 -10.00 1.57
N GLY A 12 2.56 -10.64 1.20
CA GLY A 12 2.53 -11.63 0.17
C GLY A 12 2.54 -11.13 -1.25
N CYS A 13 2.99 -11.95 -2.18
CA CYS A 13 2.58 -11.84 -3.57
C CYS A 13 2.67 -13.07 -4.44
N LEU A 14 1.68 -13.22 -5.28
CA LEU A 14 1.63 -14.13 -6.41
C LEU A 14 1.68 -13.34 -7.72
N SER A 15 2.60 -13.70 -8.62
CA SER A 15 2.47 -13.36 -10.03
C SER A 15 1.98 -14.59 -10.80
N VAL A 16 0.75 -14.54 -11.30
CA VAL A 16 0.22 -15.53 -12.26
C VAL A 16 0.38 -14.96 -13.65
N GLN A 17 1.17 -15.61 -14.50
CA GLN A 17 1.16 -15.34 -15.94
C GLN A 17 -0.05 -16.04 -16.54
N GLY A 18 -1.04 -15.24 -16.96
CA GLY A 18 -2.21 -15.72 -17.67
C GLY A 18 -1.95 -15.99 -19.13
N PHE A 19 -2.32 -17.17 -19.59
CA PHE A 19 -2.46 -17.52 -21.01
C PHE A 19 -3.65 -16.76 -21.60
N SER A 20 -3.41 -16.16 -22.77
CA SER A 20 -4.41 -15.55 -23.63
C SER A 20 -5.40 -16.59 -24.15
N GLN A 21 -6.68 -16.39 -23.91
CA GLN A 21 -7.74 -16.94 -24.75
C GLN A 21 -8.82 -15.90 -25.03
N THR A 22 -9.22 -15.90 -26.28
CA THR A 22 -10.10 -14.98 -26.98
C THR A 22 -11.53 -14.91 -26.44
N LYS A 23 -12.11 -13.71 -26.58
CA LYS A 23 -13.46 -13.23 -26.25
C LYS A 23 -14.64 -14.16 -26.60
N PRO A 24 -15.75 -13.98 -25.87
CA PRO A 24 -16.87 -13.23 -26.43
C PRO A 24 -17.40 -12.12 -25.51
N THR A 25 -17.85 -11.07 -26.14
CA THR A 25 -18.42 -9.84 -25.62
C THR A 25 -19.78 -10.08 -24.93
N PRO A 26 -19.98 -9.69 -23.67
CA PRO A 26 -21.33 -9.56 -23.12
C PRO A 26 -21.84 -8.13 -23.29
N LYS A 27 -23.09 -8.02 -23.69
CA LYS A 27 -23.88 -6.79 -23.85
C LYS A 27 -23.91 -5.99 -22.54
N LYS A 28 -23.60 -4.68 -22.64
CA LYS A 28 -23.72 -3.69 -21.58
C LYS A 28 -25.14 -3.66 -21.00
N PRO A 29 -25.30 -3.75 -19.66
CA PRO A 29 -26.53 -3.31 -19.02
C PRO A 29 -26.55 -1.78 -18.99
N ALA A 30 -27.71 -1.20 -19.27
CA ALA A 30 -27.94 0.23 -19.24
C ALA A 30 -27.64 0.78 -17.84
N VAL A 31 -26.62 1.61 -17.73
CA VAL A 31 -26.32 2.39 -16.51
C VAL A 31 -27.39 3.44 -16.37
N LYS A 32 -28.24 3.30 -15.34
CA LYS A 32 -29.12 4.39 -14.89
C LYS A 32 -28.25 5.58 -14.52
N THR A 33 -28.37 6.65 -15.28
CA THR A 33 -27.70 7.92 -15.07
C THR A 33 -28.09 8.45 -13.69
N ALA A 34 -27.20 8.33 -12.71
CA ALA A 34 -27.33 9.06 -11.45
C ALA A 34 -27.30 10.55 -11.78
N SER A 35 -28.33 11.26 -11.40
CA SER A 35 -28.46 12.71 -11.54
C SER A 35 -27.23 13.38 -10.94
N LYS A 36 -26.35 13.91 -11.80
CA LYS A 36 -25.29 14.83 -11.38
C LYS A 36 -25.99 16.10 -10.90
N THR A 37 -26.08 16.27 -9.58
CA THR A 37 -26.39 17.58 -8.99
C THR A 37 -25.40 18.56 -9.59
N ALA A 38 -25.89 19.48 -10.43
CA ALA A 38 -25.08 20.48 -11.09
C ALA A 38 -24.46 21.35 -10.00
N VAL A 39 -23.18 21.14 -9.70
CA VAL A 39 -22.39 22.06 -8.90
C VAL A 39 -22.37 23.36 -9.69
N LYS A 40 -23.03 24.40 -9.16
CA LYS A 40 -23.04 25.74 -9.72
C LYS A 40 -21.58 26.14 -9.93
N ALA A 41 -21.16 26.32 -11.17
CA ALA A 41 -19.77 26.63 -11.50
C ALA A 41 -19.36 27.89 -10.73
N THR A 42 -18.50 27.73 -9.73
CA THR A 42 -17.91 28.87 -9.01
C THR A 42 -16.88 29.49 -9.93
N VAL A 43 -17.21 30.69 -10.45
CA VAL A 43 -16.30 31.46 -11.32
C VAL A 43 -15.39 32.28 -10.42
N LEU A 44 -14.08 32.10 -10.55
CA LEU A 44 -13.08 32.93 -9.88
C LEU A 44 -13.03 34.27 -10.59
N LYS A 45 -13.50 35.34 -9.94
CA LYS A 45 -13.66 36.66 -10.54
C LYS A 45 -12.48 37.60 -10.26
N THR A 46 -11.78 37.35 -9.16
CA THR A 46 -10.69 38.21 -8.72
C THR A 46 -9.40 37.42 -8.53
N ARG A 47 -8.26 38.12 -8.48
CA ARG A 47 -6.97 37.52 -8.12
C ARG A 47 -7.02 36.90 -6.71
N LEU A 48 -7.75 37.53 -5.77
CA LEU A 48 -7.91 37.03 -4.43
C LEU A 48 -8.70 35.71 -4.40
N ASP A 49 -9.74 35.56 -5.26
CA ASP A 49 -10.47 34.28 -5.37
C ASP A 49 -9.53 33.16 -5.82
N SER A 50 -8.66 33.45 -6.80
CA SER A 50 -7.70 32.47 -7.31
C SER A 50 -6.69 32.05 -6.20
N VAL A 51 -6.20 33.00 -5.41
CA VAL A 51 -5.30 32.72 -4.28
C VAL A 51 -6.02 31.90 -3.22
N SER A 52 -7.25 32.27 -2.85
CA SER A 52 -8.05 31.55 -1.85
C SER A 52 -8.32 30.11 -2.28
N TYR A 53 -8.66 29.90 -3.55
CA TYR A 53 -8.86 28.57 -4.11
C TYR A 53 -7.56 27.74 -4.09
N GLY A 54 -6.43 28.35 -4.47
CA GLY A 54 -5.11 27.70 -4.43
C GLY A 54 -4.70 27.26 -3.02
N ILE A 55 -4.96 28.09 -2.00
CA ILE A 55 -4.75 27.74 -0.59
C ILE A 55 -5.61 26.51 -0.22
N GLY A 56 -6.90 26.52 -0.62
CA GLY A 56 -7.79 25.39 -0.36
C GLY A 56 -7.30 24.08 -0.99
N VAL A 57 -6.79 24.14 -2.22
CA VAL A 57 -6.21 22.96 -2.90
C VAL A 57 -4.96 22.46 -2.16
N SER A 58 -4.09 23.35 -1.69
CA SER A 58 -2.90 23.00 -0.92
C SER A 58 -3.26 22.35 0.42
N ILE A 59 -4.25 22.89 1.14
CA ILE A 59 -4.76 22.29 2.37
C ILE A 59 -5.30 20.89 2.10
N ALA A 60 -6.12 20.72 1.06
CA ALA A 60 -6.68 19.42 0.69
C ALA A 60 -5.60 18.39 0.34
N GLY A 61 -4.53 18.80 -0.34
CA GLY A 61 -3.37 17.97 -0.63
C GLY A 61 -2.68 17.47 0.65
N ASN A 62 -2.44 18.37 1.60
CA ASN A 62 -1.83 18.03 2.90
C ASN A 62 -2.73 17.09 3.74
N LEU A 63 -4.04 17.35 3.75
CA LEU A 63 -5.00 16.48 4.45
C LEU A 63 -5.00 15.06 3.87
N LYS A 64 -5.03 14.92 2.54
CA LYS A 64 -4.95 13.62 1.87
C LYS A 64 -3.64 12.90 2.17
N ALA A 65 -2.53 13.60 2.15
CA ALA A 65 -1.22 13.01 2.49
C ALA A 65 -1.18 12.43 3.92
N GLN A 66 -1.97 12.98 4.83
CA GLN A 66 -2.13 12.48 6.20
C GLN A 66 -3.23 11.42 6.35
N GLY A 67 -3.94 11.06 5.27
CA GLY A 67 -5.06 10.12 5.30
C GLY A 67 -6.40 10.73 5.75
N LEU A 68 -6.48 12.06 5.82
CA LEU A 68 -7.70 12.81 6.18
C LEU A 68 -8.53 13.13 4.93
N GLU A 69 -9.07 12.10 4.28
CA GLU A 69 -9.83 12.26 3.03
C GLU A 69 -11.28 12.73 3.23
N ASN A 70 -11.85 12.46 4.41
CA ASN A 70 -13.27 12.68 4.72
C ASN A 70 -13.46 13.78 5.78
N VAL A 71 -12.90 14.96 5.57
CA VAL A 71 -13.12 16.10 6.45
C VAL A 71 -14.42 16.83 6.12
N ASN A 72 -15.10 17.36 7.16
CA ASN A 72 -16.26 18.22 6.96
C ASN A 72 -15.79 19.61 6.49
N THR A 73 -15.87 19.85 5.20
CA THR A 73 -15.39 21.09 4.57
C THR A 73 -16.16 22.33 5.04
N THR A 74 -17.42 22.20 5.43
CA THR A 74 -18.23 23.31 5.96
C THR A 74 -17.70 23.76 7.33
N ILE A 75 -17.43 22.80 8.22
CA ILE A 75 -16.85 23.09 9.54
C ILE A 75 -15.42 23.63 9.41
N LEU A 76 -14.63 23.06 8.49
CA LEU A 76 -13.27 23.53 8.22
C LEU A 76 -13.29 25.00 7.74
N ALA A 77 -14.16 25.34 6.79
CA ALA A 77 -14.30 26.72 6.32
C ALA A 77 -14.75 27.67 7.44
N LYS A 78 -15.67 27.24 8.29
CA LYS A 78 -16.09 28.02 9.48
C LYS A 78 -14.93 28.26 10.43
N ALA A 79 -14.15 27.26 10.77
CA ALA A 79 -13.01 27.40 11.68
C ALA A 79 -11.96 28.36 11.11
N ILE A 80 -11.68 28.30 9.79
CA ILE A 80 -10.79 29.25 9.09
C ILE A 80 -11.36 30.66 9.20
N GLN A 81 -12.66 30.84 8.96
CA GLN A 81 -13.31 32.17 9.04
C GLN A 81 -13.25 32.76 10.46
N ASP A 82 -13.53 31.93 11.48
CA ASP A 82 -13.49 32.37 12.86
C ASP A 82 -12.08 32.80 13.28
N ALA A 83 -11.06 32.00 12.92
CA ALA A 83 -9.68 32.31 13.20
C ALA A 83 -9.15 33.57 12.48
N LEU A 84 -9.54 33.79 11.22
CA LEU A 84 -9.11 34.98 10.46
C LEU A 84 -9.79 36.27 10.91
N LYS A 85 -10.93 36.19 11.60
CA LYS A 85 -11.69 37.33 12.07
C LYS A 85 -11.62 37.53 13.58
N ASP A 86 -10.74 36.81 14.26
CA ASP A 86 -10.59 36.83 15.71
C ASP A 86 -11.91 36.57 16.47
N HIS A 87 -12.80 35.76 15.87
CA HIS A 87 -14.01 35.32 16.53
C HIS A 87 -13.70 34.27 17.61
N PRO A 88 -14.55 34.14 18.66
CA PRO A 88 -14.42 33.08 19.64
C PRO A 88 -14.40 31.71 18.98
N LEU A 89 -13.36 30.93 19.24
CA LEU A 89 -13.23 29.57 18.73
C LEU A 89 -14.13 28.63 19.53
N ILE A 90 -14.73 27.64 18.85
CA ILE A 90 -15.57 26.59 19.46
C ILE A 90 -14.71 25.63 20.30
N LEU A 91 -13.48 25.38 19.88
CA LEU A 91 -12.49 24.54 20.57
C LEU A 91 -11.24 25.37 20.86
N SER A 92 -10.63 25.16 22.02
CA SER A 92 -9.30 25.69 22.28
C SER A 92 -8.26 25.05 21.35
N LYS A 93 -7.10 25.70 21.24
CA LYS A 93 -6.00 25.14 20.42
C LYS A 93 -5.62 23.74 20.89
N ASP A 94 -5.47 23.53 22.20
CA ASP A 94 -5.11 22.22 22.76
C ASP A 94 -6.18 21.15 22.45
N GLN A 95 -7.46 21.52 22.51
CA GLN A 95 -8.56 20.62 22.13
C GLN A 95 -8.53 20.27 20.65
N CYS A 96 -8.18 21.22 19.78
CA CYS A 96 -7.99 20.96 18.36
C CYS A 96 -6.84 19.97 18.12
N ASP A 97 -5.67 20.23 18.72
CA ASP A 97 -4.48 19.41 18.58
C ASP A 97 -4.70 17.98 19.09
N MET A 98 -5.35 17.84 20.25
CA MET A 98 -5.74 16.54 20.82
C MET A 98 -6.73 15.79 19.89
N SER A 99 -7.74 16.47 19.38
CA SER A 99 -8.75 15.85 18.51
C SER A 99 -8.13 15.33 17.22
N ILE A 100 -7.25 16.13 16.59
CA ILE A 100 -6.52 15.74 15.38
C ILE A 100 -5.61 14.56 15.68
N SER A 101 -4.80 14.62 16.73
CA SER A 101 -3.86 13.57 17.11
C SER A 101 -4.57 12.25 17.36
N ASN A 102 -5.63 12.26 18.17
CA ASN A 102 -6.42 11.06 18.51
C ASN A 102 -7.04 10.44 17.24
N TYR A 103 -7.60 11.27 16.37
CA TYR A 103 -8.20 10.79 15.13
C TYR A 103 -7.16 10.17 14.18
N LEU A 104 -5.99 10.78 14.03
CA LEU A 104 -4.90 10.23 13.23
C LEU A 104 -4.36 8.92 13.79
N GLN A 105 -4.25 8.81 15.12
CA GLN A 105 -3.87 7.55 15.78
C GLN A 105 -4.90 6.45 15.51
N GLN A 106 -6.20 6.77 15.61
CA GLN A 106 -7.26 5.81 15.31
C GLN A 106 -7.23 5.36 13.86
N LEU A 107 -7.10 6.28 12.89
CA LEU A 107 -6.98 5.94 11.47
C LEU A 107 -5.80 5.00 11.20
N LYS A 108 -4.66 5.27 11.86
CA LYS A 108 -3.47 4.42 11.75
C LYS A 108 -3.71 3.03 12.33
N ALA A 109 -4.35 2.96 13.50
CA ALA A 109 -4.69 1.69 14.14
C ALA A 109 -5.66 0.87 13.27
N ASP A 110 -6.70 1.50 12.73
CA ASP A 110 -7.68 0.86 11.85
C ASP A 110 -7.03 0.33 10.57
N LYS A 111 -6.11 1.11 9.97
CA LYS A 111 -5.35 0.68 8.80
C LYS A 111 -4.47 -0.53 9.10
N VAL A 112 -3.79 -0.53 10.24
CA VAL A 112 -2.97 -1.67 10.70
C VAL A 112 -3.85 -2.90 10.95
N ALA A 113 -5.01 -2.75 11.62
CA ALA A 113 -5.93 -3.83 11.90
C ALA A 113 -6.46 -4.47 10.59
N LYS A 114 -6.91 -3.65 9.65
CA LYS A 114 -7.38 -4.13 8.33
C LYS A 114 -6.27 -4.85 7.55
N ASN A 115 -5.06 -4.31 7.57
CA ASN A 115 -3.91 -4.92 6.91
C ASN A 115 -3.57 -6.28 7.53
N ARG A 116 -3.61 -6.36 8.87
CA ARG A 116 -3.39 -7.62 9.59
C ARG A 116 -4.45 -8.67 9.27
N GLU A 117 -5.71 -8.28 9.26
CA GLU A 117 -6.82 -9.16 8.91
C GLU A 117 -6.67 -9.71 7.49
N ALA A 118 -6.41 -8.83 6.51
CA ALA A 118 -6.17 -9.21 5.12
C ALA A 118 -4.96 -10.14 4.99
N GLY A 119 -3.87 -9.87 5.72
CA GLY A 119 -2.68 -10.71 5.74
C GLY A 119 -2.95 -12.10 6.33
N LEU A 120 -3.66 -12.18 7.46
CA LEU A 120 -4.03 -13.46 8.08
C LEU A 120 -4.93 -14.30 7.16
N LYS A 121 -5.92 -13.67 6.52
CA LYS A 121 -6.77 -14.34 5.54
C LYS A 121 -5.96 -14.88 4.37
N PHE A 122 -5.09 -14.06 3.80
CA PHE A 122 -4.19 -14.46 2.71
C PHE A 122 -3.33 -15.66 3.10
N LEU A 123 -2.68 -15.63 4.27
CA LEU A 123 -1.85 -16.73 4.74
C LEU A 123 -2.65 -18.02 4.99
N ALA A 124 -3.88 -17.90 5.52
CA ALA A 124 -4.78 -19.03 5.74
C ALA A 124 -5.20 -19.70 4.42
N GLU A 125 -5.47 -18.93 3.40
CA GLU A 125 -5.80 -19.43 2.06
C GLU A 125 -4.56 -19.98 1.34
N ASN A 126 -3.44 -19.29 1.47
CA ASN A 126 -2.23 -19.62 0.74
C ASN A 126 -1.59 -20.93 1.21
N LYS A 127 -1.63 -21.23 2.53
CA LYS A 127 -1.10 -22.49 3.07
C LYS A 127 -1.79 -23.75 2.52
N THR A 128 -2.99 -23.62 1.94
CA THR A 128 -3.72 -24.75 1.35
C THR A 128 -3.34 -25.02 -0.10
N LYS A 129 -2.53 -24.15 -0.71
CA LYS A 129 -2.12 -24.28 -2.10
C LYS A 129 -1.04 -25.37 -2.26
N PRO A 130 -1.07 -26.16 -3.34
CA PRO A 130 -0.08 -27.19 -3.58
C PRO A 130 1.36 -26.63 -3.59
N GLY A 131 2.26 -27.31 -2.90
CA GLY A 131 3.69 -26.96 -2.84
C GLY A 131 4.04 -25.81 -1.88
N VAL A 132 3.08 -25.16 -1.25
CA VAL A 132 3.35 -24.12 -0.26
C VAL A 132 3.79 -24.75 1.05
N VAL A 133 4.96 -24.36 1.52
CA VAL A 133 5.51 -24.73 2.83
C VAL A 133 5.30 -23.60 3.82
N THR A 134 4.79 -23.93 5.01
CA THR A 134 4.61 -22.96 6.11
C THR A 134 5.56 -23.29 7.24
N LEU A 135 6.39 -22.34 7.64
CA LEU A 135 7.32 -22.47 8.76
C LEU A 135 6.65 -22.18 10.10
N PRO A 136 7.25 -22.58 11.24
CA PRO A 136 6.66 -22.39 12.58
C PRO A 136 6.39 -20.92 12.96
N ASP A 137 7.17 -19.98 12.44
CA ASP A 137 7.01 -18.53 12.64
C ASP A 137 5.95 -17.90 11.75
N GLY A 138 5.37 -18.68 10.82
CA GLY A 138 4.33 -18.25 9.88
C GLY A 138 4.85 -17.80 8.51
N LEU A 139 6.16 -17.83 8.27
CA LEU A 139 6.71 -17.59 6.94
C LEU A 139 6.23 -18.70 6.01
N GLN A 140 5.78 -18.31 4.82
CA GLN A 140 5.37 -19.24 3.77
C GLN A 140 6.24 -19.07 2.54
N TYR A 141 6.60 -20.17 1.90
CA TYR A 141 7.35 -20.17 0.65
C TYR A 141 6.89 -21.26 -0.30
N LEU A 142 7.17 -21.06 -1.57
CA LEU A 142 6.95 -22.03 -2.64
C LEU A 142 8.20 -22.09 -3.50
N VAL A 143 8.74 -23.30 -3.69
CA VAL A 143 9.88 -23.53 -4.57
C VAL A 143 9.37 -23.66 -6.00
N LEU A 144 9.73 -22.69 -6.84
CA LEU A 144 9.37 -22.71 -8.27
C LEU A 144 10.35 -23.57 -9.09
N LYS A 145 11.61 -23.62 -8.66
CA LYS A 145 12.66 -24.42 -9.26
C LYS A 145 13.74 -24.68 -8.22
N GLU A 146 14.08 -25.94 -8.03
CA GLU A 146 15.17 -26.34 -7.13
C GLU A 146 16.53 -25.86 -7.65
N GLY A 147 17.35 -25.36 -6.73
CA GLY A 147 18.76 -25.12 -6.94
C GLY A 147 19.57 -26.37 -6.61
N THR A 148 20.82 -26.42 -7.08
CA THR A 148 21.73 -27.54 -6.87
C THR A 148 23.00 -27.17 -6.12
N GLY A 149 23.20 -25.87 -5.86
CA GLY A 149 24.35 -25.36 -5.13
C GLY A 149 24.17 -25.34 -3.61
N PRO A 150 25.16 -24.85 -2.86
CA PRO A 150 25.07 -24.73 -1.42
C PRO A 150 23.99 -23.71 -1.00
N LYS A 151 23.47 -23.87 0.21
CA LYS A 151 22.62 -22.87 0.86
C LYS A 151 23.49 -21.82 1.53
N PRO A 152 23.18 -20.52 1.40
CA PRO A 152 23.92 -19.48 2.09
C PRO A 152 23.68 -19.51 3.61
N THR A 153 24.66 -19.03 4.36
CA THR A 153 24.57 -18.80 5.80
C THR A 153 24.24 -17.33 6.10
N ILE A 154 23.95 -17.02 7.35
CA ILE A 154 23.65 -15.64 7.81
C ILE A 154 24.79 -14.63 7.49
N ASN A 155 26.03 -15.10 7.43
CA ASN A 155 27.22 -14.27 7.22
C ASN A 155 27.60 -14.10 5.73
N ASP A 156 26.91 -14.79 4.84
CA ASP A 156 27.21 -14.75 3.42
C ASP A 156 26.61 -13.53 2.73
N LYS A 157 27.15 -13.22 1.55
CA LYS A 157 26.54 -12.29 0.58
C LYS A 157 25.92 -13.08 -0.56
N VAL A 158 24.74 -12.71 -0.94
CA VAL A 158 24.02 -13.28 -2.07
C VAL A 158 23.78 -12.25 -3.17
N LYS A 159 23.80 -12.71 -4.42
CA LYS A 159 23.40 -11.92 -5.59
C LYS A 159 22.14 -12.54 -6.19
N THR A 160 21.04 -11.80 -6.23
CA THR A 160 19.74 -12.31 -6.65
C THR A 160 18.92 -11.27 -7.39
N HIS A 161 18.00 -11.75 -8.22
CA HIS A 161 16.85 -10.98 -8.64
C HIS A 161 15.69 -11.19 -7.67
N TYR A 162 14.89 -10.16 -7.50
CA TYR A 162 13.64 -10.23 -6.74
C TYR A 162 12.57 -9.34 -7.38
N HIS A 163 11.33 -9.68 -7.10
CA HIS A 163 10.16 -8.90 -7.47
C HIS A 163 9.20 -8.92 -6.29
N GLY A 164 9.12 -7.80 -5.57
CA GLY A 164 8.34 -7.65 -4.35
C GLY A 164 7.00 -7.00 -4.62
N THR A 165 5.93 -7.64 -4.18
CA THR A 165 4.58 -7.10 -4.32
C THR A 165 3.82 -7.21 -3.01
N LEU A 166 2.83 -6.36 -2.80
CA LEU A 166 1.85 -6.47 -1.75
C LEU A 166 0.80 -7.54 -2.09
N ILE A 167 -0.05 -7.90 -1.13
CA ILE A 167 -1.11 -8.90 -1.35
C ILE A 167 -2.17 -8.48 -2.38
N ASP A 168 -2.28 -7.18 -2.65
CA ASP A 168 -3.15 -6.61 -3.69
C ASP A 168 -2.49 -6.55 -5.08
N GLY A 169 -1.25 -7.05 -5.20
CA GLY A 169 -0.48 -7.04 -6.44
C GLY A 169 0.35 -5.78 -6.68
N THR A 170 0.28 -4.78 -5.82
CA THR A 170 1.07 -3.56 -5.96
C THR A 170 2.56 -3.88 -5.81
N VAL A 171 3.36 -3.60 -6.84
CA VAL A 171 4.81 -3.74 -6.81
C VAL A 171 5.39 -2.64 -5.93
N PHE A 172 6.12 -3.01 -4.87
CA PHE A 172 6.80 -2.05 -4.02
C PHE A 172 8.31 -1.95 -4.31
N ASP A 173 8.91 -3.02 -4.83
CA ASP A 173 10.29 -3.01 -5.29
C ASP A 173 10.59 -4.23 -6.20
N SER A 174 11.43 -4.02 -7.23
CA SER A 174 11.77 -5.07 -8.21
C SER A 174 13.14 -4.82 -8.85
N SER A 175 14.06 -5.73 -8.63
CA SER A 175 15.34 -5.75 -9.34
C SER A 175 15.18 -6.28 -10.78
N VAL A 176 14.12 -7.03 -11.03
CA VAL A 176 13.77 -7.52 -12.39
C VAL A 176 13.40 -6.34 -13.28
N ASP A 177 12.56 -5.43 -12.77
CA ASP A 177 12.12 -4.26 -13.53
C ASP A 177 13.28 -3.26 -13.75
N ARG A 178 14.26 -3.24 -12.85
CA ARG A 178 15.51 -2.48 -13.04
C ARG A 178 16.49 -3.12 -14.01
N GLY A 179 16.30 -4.40 -14.37
CA GLY A 179 17.13 -5.13 -15.32
C GLY A 179 18.45 -5.68 -14.76
N GLU A 180 18.75 -5.49 -13.48
CA GLU A 180 20.01 -5.94 -12.87
C GLU A 180 19.80 -6.58 -11.48
N PRO A 181 20.56 -7.66 -11.17
CA PRO A 181 20.51 -8.29 -9.85
C PRO A 181 21.21 -7.40 -8.81
N ILE A 182 20.75 -7.51 -7.57
CA ILE A 182 21.36 -6.81 -6.43
C ILE A 182 22.10 -7.78 -5.52
N SER A 183 23.19 -7.29 -4.90
CA SER A 183 23.97 -8.04 -3.91
C SER A 183 23.79 -7.45 -2.54
N PHE A 184 23.51 -8.30 -1.54
CA PHE A 184 23.39 -7.89 -0.15
C PHE A 184 23.79 -9.02 0.82
N PRO A 185 24.18 -8.67 2.07
CA PRO A 185 24.43 -9.67 3.09
C PRO A 185 23.12 -10.32 3.53
N VAL A 186 23.12 -11.65 3.74
CA VAL A 186 21.95 -12.41 4.18
C VAL A 186 21.36 -11.89 5.49
N GLY A 187 22.22 -11.49 6.44
CA GLY A 187 21.81 -10.89 7.71
C GLY A 187 21.41 -9.40 7.65
N GLY A 188 21.52 -8.76 6.50
CA GLY A 188 21.27 -7.31 6.33
C GLY A 188 19.91 -6.95 5.77
N VAL A 189 18.97 -7.89 5.69
CA VAL A 189 17.63 -7.73 5.12
C VAL A 189 16.55 -8.01 6.16
N ILE A 190 15.27 -7.84 5.79
CA ILE A 190 14.14 -8.14 6.69
C ILE A 190 14.12 -9.61 7.09
N LYS A 191 13.60 -9.91 8.28
CA LYS A 191 13.64 -11.26 8.91
C LYS A 191 13.21 -12.39 7.98
N GLY A 192 12.05 -12.24 7.31
CA GLY A 192 11.56 -13.26 6.39
C GLY A 192 12.51 -13.55 5.23
N TRP A 193 13.22 -12.53 4.72
CA TRP A 193 14.25 -12.74 3.71
C TRP A 193 15.49 -13.44 4.27
N THR A 194 15.96 -13.01 5.44
CA THR A 194 17.08 -13.65 6.12
C THR A 194 16.83 -15.15 6.31
N GLU A 195 15.64 -15.53 6.71
CA GLU A 195 15.25 -16.91 6.90
C GLU A 195 15.13 -17.66 5.57
N ALA A 196 14.35 -17.09 4.65
CA ALA A 196 14.09 -17.72 3.36
C ALA A 196 15.36 -17.93 2.53
N LEU A 197 16.30 -16.98 2.50
CA LEU A 197 17.55 -17.10 1.76
C LEU A 197 18.39 -18.28 2.24
N GLN A 198 18.41 -18.57 3.52
CA GLN A 198 19.13 -19.72 4.09
C GLN A 198 18.49 -21.07 3.74
N LEU A 199 17.24 -21.08 3.29
CA LEU A 199 16.56 -22.29 2.80
C LEU A 199 16.78 -22.51 1.29
N MET A 200 17.24 -21.49 0.56
CA MET A 200 17.39 -21.53 -0.89
C MET A 200 18.79 -21.99 -1.32
N PRO A 201 18.91 -23.14 -1.98
CA PRO A 201 20.17 -23.50 -2.62
C PRO A 201 20.47 -22.59 -3.82
N VAL A 202 21.76 -22.31 -4.02
CA VAL A 202 22.22 -21.53 -5.18
C VAL A 202 21.89 -22.27 -6.48
N GLY A 203 21.43 -21.53 -7.47
CA GLY A 203 21.20 -22.02 -8.80
C GLY A 203 19.88 -21.78 -9.46
#